data_f4d35955bcb747287a1041739e06522e
#
_entry.id   f4d35955bcb747287a1041739e06522e
#
_cell.length_a   1.000
_cell.length_b   1.000
_cell.length_c   1.000
_cell.angle_alpha   90.00
_cell.angle_beta   90.00
_cell.angle_gamma   90.00
#
_symmetry.space_group_name_H-M   'P 1'
#
loop_
_entity.id
_entity.type
_entity.pdbx_description
1 polymer ?
#
loop_
_entity_poly.entity_id
_entity_poly.type
_entity_poly.pdbx_seq_one_letter_code
_entity_poly.pdbx_strand_id
1 'polypeptide(L)'
;MIKEGGTYCVLFFLCIFVKKELMINGVRNSVLSVLNKNNYGYISPSDFNLFAANSQMEIYEEYFSSYNKVINSENARASGVDYADIEQPIAETLEYFLRTDYLWKISGNKFSIPTPTTTGYNTYMLLDVKCKPIKLTTGTNTVVIPYKLLNNTASFTTDGIVPGDVVTNLTTGLVSIVVTVENNSSILLESDIFLAIGNSYAIFSSSTIVQTEKVINSKLGLLINSNLTVPTIEFPVYGLQGEELTFYPTSISNKGQVLATYFRYPKVPKWTYISLANGEPVFDQSQSDYQDFELPPEDEYKLVTKILEYCGMSIRETEVTQFGMAQQQHEQPTFSMQQ
;
A
#
# COMPACT_ATOMS: atom_id res chain seq x y z
N MET A 1 30.88 1.53 39.90
CA MET A 1 31.37 1.21 38.55
C MET A 1 30.14 1.18 37.64
N ILE A 2 29.97 2.25 36.89
CA ILE A 2 28.74 2.74 36.21
C ILE A 2 28.61 2.03 34.87
N LYS A 3 27.41 1.48 34.58
CA LYS A 3 27.04 1.03 33.27
C LYS A 3 26.41 2.21 32.51
N GLU A 4 27.15 2.84 31.66
CA GLU A 4 26.65 3.66 30.55
C GLU A 4 26.61 2.79 29.29
N GLY A 5 25.44 2.63 28.70
CA GLY A 5 25.30 1.87 27.45
C GLY A 5 23.87 1.65 27.09
N GLY A 6 23.16 2.68 26.59
CA GLY A 6 21.79 2.47 26.19
C GLY A 6 21.10 3.65 25.47
N THR A 7 21.81 4.74 25.22
CA THR A 7 21.14 5.99 24.75
C THR A 7 21.45 6.37 23.29
N TYR A 8 22.30 5.62 22.58
CA TYR A 8 22.73 6.02 21.23
C TYR A 8 21.89 5.47 20.08
N CYS A 9 21.03 4.48 20.33
CA CYS A 9 20.25 3.86 19.28
C CYS A 9 18.94 4.60 18.96
N VAL A 10 18.40 5.38 19.89
CA VAL A 10 17.13 6.11 19.70
C VAL A 10 17.33 7.44 18.97
N LEU A 11 18.52 8.04 19.06
CA LEU A 11 18.81 9.32 18.40
C LEU A 11 19.07 9.18 16.89
N PHE A 12 19.48 8.02 16.41
CA PHE A 12 19.75 7.82 14.97
C PHE A 12 18.46 7.65 14.14
N PHE A 13 17.37 7.17 14.75
CA PHE A 13 16.07 7.06 14.08
C PHE A 13 15.30 8.39 14.04
N LEU A 14 15.65 9.35 14.92
CA LEU A 14 14.98 10.67 14.95
C LEU A 14 15.58 11.67 13.94
N CYS A 15 16.76 11.37 13.38
CA CYS A 15 17.45 12.30 12.48
C CYS A 15 17.05 12.16 10.99
N ILE A 16 16.23 11.15 10.65
CA ILE A 16 15.70 10.97 9.28
C ILE A 16 14.36 11.70 9.09
N PHE A 17 13.79 12.32 10.13
CA PHE A 17 12.79 13.38 9.96
C PHE A 17 13.44 14.71 9.58
N VAL A 18 14.31 14.72 8.57
CA VAL A 18 14.61 15.93 7.81
C VAL A 18 13.28 16.45 7.28
N LYS A 19 12.89 17.62 7.74
CA LYS A 19 11.79 18.45 7.31
C LYS A 19 11.55 18.20 5.82
N LYS A 20 10.59 17.34 5.49
CA LYS A 20 10.15 17.13 4.11
C LYS A 20 9.61 18.50 3.69
N GLU A 21 10.36 19.23 2.89
CA GLU A 21 9.82 20.46 2.31
C GLU A 21 8.52 20.08 1.60
N LEU A 22 7.50 20.90 1.79
CA LEU A 22 6.17 20.65 1.25
C LEU A 22 6.25 20.76 -0.27
N MET A 23 6.38 19.63 -0.93
CA MET A 23 6.59 19.57 -2.37
C MET A 23 5.47 20.26 -3.14
N ILE A 24 4.22 20.11 -2.74
CA ILE A 24 3.06 20.62 -3.47
C ILE A 24 3.06 22.16 -3.57
N ASN A 25 3.51 22.85 -2.53
CA ASN A 25 3.58 24.31 -2.57
C ASN A 25 4.78 24.78 -3.41
N GLY A 26 5.92 24.10 -3.35
CA GLY A 26 7.09 24.34 -4.20
C GLY A 26 6.77 24.18 -5.69
N VAL A 27 6.17 23.04 -6.03
CA VAL A 27 5.71 22.72 -7.39
C VAL A 27 4.74 23.80 -7.91
N ARG A 28 3.72 24.16 -7.12
CA ARG A 28 2.76 25.20 -7.53
C ARG A 28 3.43 26.54 -7.79
N ASN A 29 4.33 26.96 -6.92
CA ASN A 29 5.05 28.23 -7.09
C ASN A 29 5.94 28.21 -8.33
N SER A 30 6.59 27.08 -8.62
CA SER A 30 7.40 26.88 -9.83
C SER A 30 6.54 26.98 -11.09
N VAL A 31 5.39 26.29 -11.12
CA VAL A 31 4.43 26.34 -12.23
C VAL A 31 3.92 27.77 -12.46
N LEU A 32 3.48 28.46 -11.42
CA LEU A 32 3.02 29.84 -11.51
C LEU A 32 4.14 30.81 -11.98
N SER A 33 5.37 30.60 -11.54
CA SER A 33 6.51 31.40 -11.96
C SER A 33 6.77 31.29 -13.46
N VAL A 34 6.65 30.09 -14.04
CA VAL A 34 6.79 29.87 -15.48
C VAL A 34 5.64 30.53 -16.25
N LEU A 35 4.41 30.33 -15.82
CA LEU A 35 3.22 30.87 -16.48
C LEU A 35 3.16 32.39 -16.43
N ASN A 36 3.50 32.99 -15.29
CA ASN A 36 3.49 34.47 -15.14
C ASN A 36 4.57 35.16 -15.98
N LYS A 37 5.75 34.55 -16.18
CA LYS A 37 6.82 35.15 -17.02
C LYS A 37 6.40 35.39 -18.45
N ASN A 38 5.50 34.56 -18.96
CA ASN A 38 5.09 34.60 -20.36
C ASN A 38 3.68 35.19 -20.54
N ASN A 39 3.06 35.75 -19.50
CA ASN A 39 1.67 36.25 -19.52
C ASN A 39 0.61 35.21 -19.93
N TYR A 40 0.89 33.94 -19.74
CA TYR A 40 -0.05 32.84 -20.12
C TYR A 40 -1.25 32.67 -19.18
N GLY A 41 -1.33 33.47 -18.14
CA GLY A 41 -2.51 33.54 -17.30
C GLY A 41 -2.39 32.89 -15.94
N TYR A 42 -3.48 32.97 -15.21
CA TYR A 42 -3.65 32.45 -13.86
C TYR A 42 -4.30 31.05 -13.89
N ILE A 43 -3.76 30.13 -13.12
CA ILE A 43 -4.39 28.84 -12.88
C ILE A 43 -5.14 28.87 -11.56
N SER A 44 -6.40 28.44 -11.59
CA SER A 44 -7.18 28.33 -10.37
C SER A 44 -6.63 27.20 -9.46
N PRO A 45 -6.80 27.30 -8.13
CA PRO A 45 -6.40 26.22 -7.23
C PRO A 45 -7.07 24.87 -7.55
N SER A 46 -8.30 24.90 -8.07
CA SER A 46 -9.01 23.68 -8.48
C SER A 46 -8.38 23.01 -9.69
N ASP A 47 -8.01 23.81 -10.72
CA ASP A 47 -7.36 23.29 -11.92
C ASP A 47 -5.96 22.77 -11.60
N PHE A 48 -5.21 23.50 -10.74
CA PHE A 48 -3.91 23.03 -10.27
C PHE A 48 -4.04 21.66 -9.58
N ASN A 49 -4.99 21.49 -8.67
CA ASN A 49 -5.19 20.23 -7.97
C ASN A 49 -5.56 19.09 -8.93
N LEU A 50 -6.36 19.37 -9.95
CA LEU A 50 -6.71 18.38 -10.98
C LEU A 50 -5.46 17.97 -11.80
N PHE A 51 -4.67 18.95 -12.26
CA PHE A 51 -3.47 18.67 -13.04
C PHE A 51 -2.39 17.98 -12.19
N ALA A 52 -2.25 18.37 -10.94
CA ALA A 52 -1.36 17.72 -9.98
C ALA A 52 -1.71 16.24 -9.76
N ALA A 53 -3.00 15.94 -9.61
CA ALA A 53 -3.48 14.56 -9.44
C ALA A 53 -3.19 13.71 -10.68
N ASN A 54 -3.47 14.21 -11.87
CA ASN A 54 -3.21 13.51 -13.13
C ASN A 54 -1.70 13.30 -13.34
N SER A 55 -0.88 14.34 -13.13
CA SER A 55 0.59 14.26 -13.28
C SER A 55 1.21 13.25 -12.32
N GLN A 56 0.75 13.23 -11.06
CA GLN A 56 1.21 12.24 -10.09
C GLN A 56 0.86 10.82 -10.54
N MET A 57 -0.34 10.61 -11.06
CA MET A 57 -0.78 9.30 -11.50
C MET A 57 0.01 8.81 -12.72
N GLU A 58 0.30 9.70 -13.68
CA GLU A 58 1.13 9.36 -14.83
C GLU A 58 2.55 8.97 -14.43
N ILE A 59 3.19 9.73 -13.53
CA ILE A 59 4.54 9.39 -13.04
C ILE A 59 4.51 8.03 -12.31
N TYR A 60 3.47 7.79 -11.51
CA TYR A 60 3.29 6.51 -10.84
C TYR A 60 3.19 5.34 -11.83
N GLU A 61 2.43 5.47 -12.92
CA GLU A 61 2.34 4.46 -13.97
C GLU A 61 3.65 4.30 -14.77
N GLU A 62 4.42 5.37 -14.94
CA GLU A 62 5.72 5.33 -15.57
C GLU A 62 6.74 4.46 -14.81
N TYR A 63 6.67 4.39 -13.48
CA TYR A 63 7.54 3.50 -12.69
C TYR A 63 7.33 2.03 -13.07
N PHE A 64 6.09 1.57 -13.22
CA PHE A 64 5.82 0.19 -13.65
C PHE A 64 6.27 -0.06 -15.08
N SER A 65 6.08 0.89 -15.96
CA SER A 65 6.53 0.81 -17.34
C SER A 65 8.06 0.74 -17.42
N SER A 66 8.75 1.54 -16.64
CA SER A 66 10.22 1.58 -16.57
C SER A 66 10.78 0.27 -16.00
N TYR A 67 10.20 -0.23 -14.91
CA TYR A 67 10.58 -1.49 -14.31
C TYR A 67 10.44 -2.65 -15.30
N ASN A 68 9.32 -2.74 -16.01
CA ASN A 68 9.11 -3.76 -17.04
C ASN A 68 10.12 -3.65 -18.20
N LYS A 69 10.47 -2.42 -18.61
CA LYS A 69 11.48 -2.20 -19.67
C LYS A 69 12.86 -2.70 -19.24
N VAL A 70 13.26 -2.44 -17.99
CA VAL A 70 14.55 -2.90 -17.44
C VAL A 70 14.59 -4.42 -17.42
N ILE A 71 13.59 -5.10 -16.83
CA ILE A 71 13.52 -6.57 -16.80
C ILE A 71 13.56 -7.18 -18.20
N ASN A 72 12.79 -6.62 -19.14
CA ASN A 72 12.79 -7.13 -20.52
C ASN A 72 14.14 -6.93 -21.20
N SER A 73 14.84 -5.83 -20.94
CA SER A 73 16.16 -5.54 -21.46
C SER A 73 17.22 -6.52 -20.88
N GLU A 74 17.14 -6.84 -19.60
CA GLU A 74 18.03 -7.83 -18.96
C GLU A 74 17.79 -9.23 -19.48
N ASN A 75 16.54 -9.65 -19.62
CA ASN A 75 16.17 -10.93 -20.20
C ASN A 75 16.67 -11.07 -21.66
N ALA A 76 16.67 -9.98 -22.43
CA ALA A 76 17.15 -9.97 -23.82
C ALA A 76 18.68 -10.03 -23.93
N ARG A 77 19.42 -9.50 -22.94
CA ARG A 77 20.88 -9.46 -22.97
C ARG A 77 21.56 -10.81 -22.74
N ALA A 78 20.90 -11.79 -22.12
CA ALA A 78 21.40 -13.14 -21.83
C ALA A 78 22.80 -13.23 -21.15
N SER A 79 23.38 -12.10 -20.74
CA SER A 79 24.67 -12.03 -20.04
C SER A 79 24.44 -11.44 -18.65
N GLY A 80 24.58 -12.27 -17.63
CA GLY A 80 24.39 -11.87 -16.23
C GLY A 80 25.51 -11.00 -15.65
N VAL A 81 26.10 -10.11 -16.45
CA VAL A 81 27.11 -9.15 -15.99
C VAL A 81 26.55 -7.75 -16.14
N ASP A 82 25.85 -7.31 -15.11
CA ASP A 82 25.36 -5.94 -15.05
C ASP A 82 26.32 -5.06 -14.21
N TYR A 83 26.70 -3.92 -14.78
CA TYR A 83 27.61 -2.96 -14.16
C TYR A 83 26.90 -1.96 -13.24
N ALA A 84 25.58 -1.86 -13.31
CA ALA A 84 24.78 -0.99 -12.48
C ALA A 84 23.43 -1.66 -12.23
N ASP A 85 23.05 -1.73 -10.98
CA ASP A 85 21.73 -2.17 -10.54
C ASP A 85 20.71 -1.05 -10.81
N ILE A 86 20.35 -0.87 -12.09
CA ILE A 86 19.39 0.16 -12.54
C ILE A 86 17.98 -0.17 -12.05
N GLU A 87 17.73 -1.45 -11.73
CA GLU A 87 16.47 -1.95 -11.26
C GLU A 87 16.19 -1.53 -9.80
N GLN A 88 17.23 -1.49 -8.96
CA GLN A 88 17.10 -1.26 -7.53
C GLN A 88 16.43 0.07 -7.18
N PRO A 89 16.79 1.24 -7.73
CA PRO A 89 16.15 2.50 -7.38
C PRO A 89 14.66 2.55 -7.75
N ILE A 90 14.29 1.92 -8.88
CA ILE A 90 12.88 1.85 -9.32
C ILE A 90 12.11 0.90 -8.42
N ALA A 91 12.71 -0.24 -8.07
CA ALA A 91 12.13 -1.21 -7.14
C ALA A 91 11.90 -0.60 -5.75
N GLU A 92 12.87 0.12 -5.19
CA GLU A 92 12.76 0.82 -3.91
C GLU A 92 11.64 1.89 -3.93
N THR A 93 11.48 2.60 -5.05
CA THR A 93 10.38 3.57 -5.21
C THR A 93 9.02 2.87 -5.23
N LEU A 94 8.92 1.71 -5.91
CA LEU A 94 7.70 0.91 -5.95
C LEU A 94 7.38 0.30 -4.59
N GLU A 95 8.39 -0.12 -3.81
CA GLU A 95 8.20 -0.67 -2.46
C GLU A 95 7.56 0.33 -1.50
N TYR A 96 7.73 1.64 -1.71
CA TYR A 96 7.02 2.67 -0.94
C TYR A 96 5.49 2.55 -1.04
N PHE A 97 5.00 2.08 -2.19
CA PHE A 97 3.57 1.87 -2.43
C PHE A 97 3.10 0.45 -2.10
N LEU A 98 4.04 -0.44 -1.75
CA LEU A 98 3.71 -1.81 -1.37
C LEU A 98 3.08 -1.83 0.02
N ARG A 99 1.98 -2.57 0.15
CA ARG A 99 1.27 -2.81 1.41
C ARG A 99 0.94 -4.27 1.57
N THR A 100 0.90 -4.68 2.82
CA THR A 100 0.51 -6.04 3.19
C THR A 100 -0.52 -5.95 4.30
N ASP A 101 -1.75 -6.35 3.98
CA ASP A 101 -2.89 -6.23 4.89
C ASP A 101 -3.72 -7.52 4.92
N TYR A 102 -4.41 -7.75 6.03
CA TYR A 102 -5.39 -8.82 6.13
C TYR A 102 -6.65 -8.49 5.35
N LEU A 103 -7.11 -9.44 4.53
CA LEU A 103 -8.32 -9.24 3.74
C LEU A 103 -9.58 -9.23 4.63
N TRP A 104 -10.49 -8.35 4.28
CA TRP A 104 -11.78 -8.25 4.93
C TRP A 104 -12.72 -9.35 4.44
N LYS A 105 -13.26 -10.14 5.37
CA LYS A 105 -14.24 -11.18 5.04
C LYS A 105 -15.60 -10.56 4.69
N ILE A 106 -16.17 -10.99 3.57
CA ILE A 106 -17.54 -10.63 3.16
C ILE A 106 -18.51 -11.70 3.68
N SER A 107 -18.39 -12.94 3.19
CA SER A 107 -19.25 -14.05 3.60
C SER A 107 -18.62 -15.39 3.23
N GLY A 108 -18.84 -16.44 4.04
CA GLY A 108 -18.29 -17.76 3.75
C GLY A 108 -16.78 -17.74 3.51
N ASN A 109 -16.35 -18.17 2.33
CA ASN A 109 -14.96 -18.15 1.84
C ASN A 109 -14.63 -16.99 0.91
N LYS A 110 -15.47 -15.94 0.92
CA LYS A 110 -15.30 -14.73 0.11
C LYS A 110 -14.70 -13.60 0.92
N PHE A 111 -13.70 -12.93 0.34
CA PHE A 111 -12.99 -11.80 0.90
C PHE A 111 -12.98 -10.63 -0.08
N SER A 112 -12.94 -9.41 0.43
CA SER A 112 -12.81 -8.19 -0.36
C SER A 112 -11.35 -7.87 -0.61
N ILE A 113 -11.04 -7.37 -1.82
CA ILE A 113 -9.79 -6.65 -2.06
C ILE A 113 -9.71 -5.48 -1.08
N PRO A 114 -8.50 -5.05 -0.65
CA PRO A 114 -8.34 -3.85 0.15
C PRO A 114 -8.94 -2.63 -0.55
N THR A 115 -9.83 -1.94 0.16
CA THR A 115 -10.54 -0.74 -0.30
C THR A 115 -10.29 0.41 0.68
N PRO A 116 -10.56 1.68 0.31
CA PRO A 116 -10.39 2.81 1.23
C PRO A 116 -11.19 2.66 2.51
N THR A 117 -12.33 1.95 2.46
CA THR A 117 -13.18 1.72 3.63
C THR A 117 -12.62 0.67 4.59
N THR A 118 -11.82 -0.27 4.08
CA THR A 118 -11.28 -1.38 4.89
C THR A 118 -9.86 -1.13 5.37
N THR A 119 -9.00 -0.54 4.54
CA THR A 119 -7.57 -0.34 4.82
C THR A 119 -7.13 1.13 4.72
N GLY A 120 -8.01 2.02 4.26
CA GLY A 120 -7.67 3.42 3.99
C GLY A 120 -6.99 3.67 2.64
N TYR A 121 -6.78 2.64 1.83
CA TYR A 121 -6.08 2.72 0.55
C TYR A 121 -6.83 1.98 -0.56
N ASN A 122 -6.74 2.51 -1.78
CA ASN A 122 -7.19 1.80 -2.98
C ASN A 122 -6.10 0.84 -3.47
N THR A 123 -6.50 -0.36 -3.88
CA THR A 123 -5.61 -1.34 -4.52
C THR A 123 -5.43 -0.99 -5.99
N TYR A 124 -4.18 -0.80 -6.42
CA TYR A 124 -3.81 -0.70 -7.83
C TYR A 124 -3.61 -2.10 -8.45
N MET A 125 -2.75 -2.90 -7.84
CA MET A 125 -2.44 -4.24 -8.34
C MET A 125 -2.18 -5.21 -7.18
N LEU A 126 -2.85 -6.36 -7.21
CA LEU A 126 -2.63 -7.45 -6.27
C LEU A 126 -1.42 -8.26 -6.73
N LEU A 127 -0.40 -8.37 -5.87
CA LEU A 127 0.82 -9.10 -6.18
C LEU A 127 0.76 -10.55 -5.70
N ASP A 128 0.50 -10.71 -4.43
CA ASP A 128 0.58 -12.01 -3.77
C ASP A 128 -0.51 -12.15 -2.71
N VAL A 129 -1.00 -13.36 -2.57
CA VAL A 129 -1.98 -13.68 -1.55
C VAL A 129 -1.52 -14.92 -0.81
N LYS A 130 -1.44 -14.79 0.51
CA LYS A 130 -1.01 -15.85 1.42
C LYS A 130 -2.12 -16.19 2.39
N CYS A 131 -2.20 -17.43 2.81
CA CYS A 131 -3.12 -17.82 3.86
C CYS A 131 -2.40 -18.48 5.04
N LYS A 132 -2.99 -18.37 6.22
CA LYS A 132 -2.62 -19.05 7.44
C LYS A 132 -3.62 -20.20 7.66
N PRO A 133 -3.29 -21.42 7.24
CA PRO A 133 -4.25 -22.52 7.22
C PRO A 133 -4.54 -23.08 8.62
N ILE A 134 -3.55 -23.02 9.54
CA ILE A 134 -3.63 -23.66 10.85
C ILE A 134 -4.30 -22.73 11.84
N LYS A 135 -5.51 -23.12 12.25
CA LYS A 135 -6.22 -22.50 13.35
C LYS A 135 -5.88 -23.26 14.65
N LEU A 136 -5.27 -22.57 15.61
CA LEU A 136 -4.83 -23.15 16.87
C LEU A 136 -6.00 -23.31 17.84
N THR A 137 -6.71 -22.22 18.12
CA THR A 137 -7.81 -22.25 19.10
C THR A 137 -8.88 -21.21 18.79
N THR A 138 -10.05 -21.38 19.39
CA THR A 138 -11.18 -20.44 19.33
C THR A 138 -11.85 -20.36 20.68
N GLY A 139 -12.47 -19.21 20.97
CA GLY A 139 -13.20 -19.03 22.22
C GLY A 139 -13.89 -17.68 22.26
N THR A 140 -14.27 -17.28 23.46
CA THR A 140 -14.85 -15.97 23.76
C THR A 140 -14.06 -15.30 24.88
N ASN A 141 -13.82 -13.99 24.80
CA ASN A 141 -13.15 -13.29 25.86
C ASN A 141 -14.08 -13.15 27.09
N THR A 142 -13.54 -13.36 28.26
CA THR A 142 -14.29 -13.32 29.52
C THR A 142 -14.14 -11.99 30.27
N VAL A 143 -13.06 -11.26 30.02
CA VAL A 143 -12.74 -9.98 30.66
C VAL A 143 -12.16 -9.02 29.61
N VAL A 144 -12.41 -7.73 29.76
CA VAL A 144 -11.81 -6.67 28.93
C VAL A 144 -10.68 -6.03 29.70
N ILE A 145 -9.47 -6.15 29.20
CA ILE A 145 -8.29 -5.40 29.65
C ILE A 145 -7.60 -4.87 28.39
N PRO A 146 -7.20 -3.59 28.34
CA PRO A 146 -6.52 -3.03 27.18
C PRO A 146 -5.32 -3.86 26.76
N TYR A 147 -5.19 -4.10 25.47
CA TYR A 147 -4.10 -4.86 24.85
C TYR A 147 -4.00 -6.34 25.31
N LYS A 148 -5.06 -6.91 25.91
CA LYS A 148 -5.03 -8.32 26.34
C LYS A 148 -6.25 -9.08 25.89
N LEU A 149 -6.02 -10.36 25.56
CA LEU A 149 -7.07 -11.36 25.44
C LEU A 149 -7.10 -12.18 26.71
N LEU A 150 -8.22 -12.14 27.44
CA LEU A 150 -8.47 -12.98 28.60
C LEU A 150 -9.63 -13.93 28.33
N ASN A 151 -9.37 -15.21 28.56
CA ASN A 151 -10.39 -16.26 28.56
C ASN A 151 -10.08 -17.27 29.66
N ASN A 152 -10.90 -17.29 30.72
CA ASN A 152 -10.70 -18.13 31.89
C ASN A 152 -10.86 -19.64 31.59
N THR A 153 -11.43 -20.00 30.44
CA THR A 153 -11.62 -21.38 30.01
C THR A 153 -10.60 -21.83 28.96
N ALA A 154 -9.71 -20.92 28.55
CA ALA A 154 -8.70 -21.23 27.54
C ALA A 154 -7.49 -21.97 28.13
N SER A 155 -6.71 -22.56 27.25
CA SER A 155 -5.46 -23.26 27.59
C SER A 155 -4.34 -22.82 26.64
N PHE A 156 -4.12 -21.51 26.55
CA PHE A 156 -3.25 -20.89 25.53
C PHE A 156 -1.84 -21.48 25.47
N THR A 157 -1.26 -21.78 26.61
CA THR A 157 0.07 -22.41 26.66
C THR A 157 0.07 -23.85 26.14
N THR A 158 -1.00 -24.63 26.47
CA THR A 158 -1.15 -26.00 26.02
C THR A 158 -1.60 -26.10 24.55
N ASP A 159 -2.31 -25.08 24.07
CA ASP A 159 -2.72 -24.97 22.65
C ASP A 159 -1.54 -24.62 21.73
N GLY A 160 -0.35 -24.40 22.30
CA GLY A 160 0.88 -24.14 21.56
C GLY A 160 0.94 -22.73 20.93
N ILE A 161 0.28 -21.75 21.53
CA ILE A 161 0.31 -20.37 21.06
C ILE A 161 1.67 -19.76 21.39
N VAL A 162 2.25 -19.10 20.40
CA VAL A 162 3.58 -18.48 20.50
C VAL A 162 3.51 -16.99 20.11
N PRO A 163 4.48 -16.17 20.56
CA PRO A 163 4.62 -14.79 20.07
C PRO A 163 4.70 -14.77 18.53
N GLY A 164 4.00 -13.82 17.91
CA GLY A 164 3.85 -13.71 16.47
C GLY A 164 2.58 -14.32 15.88
N ASP A 165 1.87 -15.19 16.64
CA ASP A 165 0.60 -15.74 16.19
C ASP A 165 -0.47 -14.65 16.04
N VAL A 166 -1.44 -14.89 15.18
CA VAL A 166 -2.45 -13.90 14.80
C VAL A 166 -3.76 -14.17 15.53
N VAL A 167 -4.21 -13.20 16.29
CA VAL A 167 -5.50 -13.19 16.96
C VAL A 167 -6.50 -12.35 16.19
N THR A 168 -7.63 -12.93 15.89
CA THR A 168 -8.73 -12.24 15.21
C THR A 168 -9.94 -12.18 16.13
N ASN A 169 -10.48 -11.00 16.35
CA ASN A 169 -11.79 -10.82 16.93
C ASN A 169 -12.85 -11.09 15.83
N LEU A 170 -13.52 -12.22 15.92
CA LEU A 170 -14.52 -12.65 14.93
C LEU A 170 -15.78 -11.76 14.95
N THR A 171 -16.06 -11.11 16.06
CA THR A 171 -17.24 -10.22 16.23
C THR A 171 -17.02 -8.89 15.54
N THR A 172 -15.88 -8.25 15.77
CA THR A 172 -15.56 -6.93 15.21
C THR A 172 -14.77 -7.03 13.89
N GLY A 173 -14.08 -8.15 13.67
CA GLY A 173 -13.18 -8.37 12.53
C GLY A 173 -11.81 -7.71 12.65
N LEU A 174 -11.48 -7.18 13.82
CA LEU A 174 -10.16 -6.63 14.09
C LEU A 174 -9.14 -7.75 14.29
N VAL A 175 -7.90 -7.48 13.89
CA VAL A 175 -6.79 -8.43 13.94
C VAL A 175 -5.65 -7.83 14.74
N SER A 176 -4.98 -8.65 15.54
CA SER A 176 -3.79 -8.28 16.31
C SER A 176 -2.79 -9.43 16.34
N ILE A 177 -1.57 -9.15 16.74
CA ILE A 177 -0.49 -10.13 16.87
C ILE A 177 -0.25 -10.41 18.36
N VAL A 178 0.04 -11.66 18.69
CA VAL A 178 0.46 -12.07 20.05
C VAL A 178 1.86 -11.53 20.30
N VAL A 179 2.00 -10.72 21.33
CA VAL A 179 3.31 -10.23 21.80
C VAL A 179 3.93 -11.22 22.77
N THR A 180 3.15 -11.65 23.77
CA THR A 180 3.57 -12.65 24.76
C THR A 180 2.38 -13.44 25.27
N VAL A 181 2.59 -14.72 25.61
CA VAL A 181 1.64 -15.56 26.33
C VAL A 181 1.99 -15.49 27.81
N GLU A 182 1.15 -14.85 28.62
CA GLU A 182 1.41 -14.67 30.05
C GLU A 182 1.11 -15.93 30.85
N ASN A 183 0.00 -16.59 30.52
CA ASN A 183 -0.45 -17.85 31.14
C ASN A 183 -1.52 -18.52 30.27
N ASN A 184 -2.11 -19.61 30.77
CA ASN A 184 -3.17 -20.35 30.04
C ASN A 184 -4.41 -19.51 29.71
N SER A 185 -4.69 -18.46 30.48
CA SER A 185 -5.91 -17.67 30.35
C SER A 185 -5.68 -16.26 29.81
N SER A 186 -4.43 -15.84 29.62
CA SER A 186 -4.07 -14.45 29.27
C SER A 186 -2.97 -14.37 28.22
N ILE A 187 -3.21 -13.55 27.19
CA ILE A 187 -2.25 -13.22 26.13
C ILE A 187 -2.17 -11.71 26.01
N LEU A 188 -0.96 -11.16 25.86
CA LEU A 188 -0.70 -9.77 25.52
C LEU A 188 -0.71 -9.60 23.99
N LEU A 189 -1.42 -8.59 23.52
CA LEU A 189 -1.60 -8.26 22.10
C LEU A 189 -0.90 -6.95 21.73
N GLU A 190 -0.50 -6.81 20.48
CA GLU A 190 0.10 -5.59 19.94
C GLU A 190 -0.91 -4.43 19.87
N SER A 191 -2.15 -4.72 19.50
CA SER A 191 -3.24 -3.75 19.41
C SER A 191 -4.46 -4.20 20.23
N ASP A 192 -5.21 -3.22 20.74
CA ASP A 192 -6.41 -3.49 21.52
C ASP A 192 -7.60 -3.76 20.59
N ILE A 193 -8.02 -5.03 20.52
CA ILE A 193 -9.09 -5.49 19.65
C ILE A 193 -10.32 -6.01 20.42
N PHE A 194 -10.24 -6.10 21.76
CA PHE A 194 -11.31 -6.61 22.62
C PHE A 194 -11.90 -5.51 23.51
N LEU A 195 -12.81 -4.72 22.96
CA LEU A 195 -13.44 -3.60 23.64
C LEU A 195 -14.71 -3.97 24.42
N ALA A 196 -15.21 -5.19 24.27
CA ALA A 196 -16.39 -5.72 24.96
C ALA A 196 -16.20 -7.18 25.38
N ILE A 197 -16.89 -7.58 26.44
CA ILE A 197 -16.94 -8.98 26.91
C ILE A 197 -17.80 -9.80 25.95
N GLY A 198 -17.49 -11.10 25.80
CA GLY A 198 -18.26 -12.02 24.98
C GLY A 198 -17.94 -11.96 23.48
N ASN A 199 -16.90 -11.23 23.09
CA ASN A 199 -16.42 -11.27 21.70
C ASN A 199 -15.77 -12.61 21.38
N SER A 200 -16.21 -13.24 20.30
CA SER A 200 -15.60 -14.46 19.80
C SER A 200 -14.25 -14.18 19.16
N TYR A 201 -13.30 -15.07 19.35
CA TYR A 201 -11.97 -14.98 18.75
C TYR A 201 -11.52 -16.28 18.09
N ALA A 202 -10.57 -16.17 17.18
CA ALA A 202 -9.79 -17.26 16.63
C ALA A 202 -8.31 -16.88 16.61
N ILE A 203 -7.44 -17.86 16.88
CA ILE A 203 -5.98 -17.70 16.83
C ILE A 203 -5.43 -18.59 15.73
N PHE A 204 -4.59 -18.01 14.87
CA PHE A 204 -3.96 -18.68 13.73
C PHE A 204 -2.46 -18.70 13.91
N SER A 205 -1.85 -19.84 13.58
CA SER A 205 -0.39 -19.99 13.66
C SER A 205 0.33 -19.09 12.67
N SER A 206 1.38 -18.45 13.14
CA SER A 206 2.31 -17.69 12.30
C SER A 206 3.37 -18.57 11.64
N SER A 207 3.61 -19.77 12.15
CA SER A 207 4.68 -20.67 11.69
C SER A 207 4.42 -21.24 10.29
N THR A 208 3.16 -21.33 9.87
CA THR A 208 2.79 -21.88 8.57
C THR A 208 2.04 -20.84 7.75
N ILE A 209 2.72 -20.28 6.77
CA ILE A 209 2.15 -19.37 5.77
C ILE A 209 2.24 -20.08 4.43
N VAL A 210 1.10 -20.25 3.76
CA VAL A 210 1.02 -20.91 2.46
C VAL A 210 0.64 -19.90 1.40
N GLN A 211 1.38 -19.90 0.29
CA GLN A 211 1.06 -19.09 -0.87
C GLN A 211 -0.18 -19.63 -1.57
N THR A 212 -1.04 -18.74 -2.03
CA THR A 212 -2.32 -19.09 -2.66
C THR A 212 -2.22 -18.81 -4.15
N GLU A 213 -2.51 -19.81 -4.97
CA GLU A 213 -2.43 -19.65 -6.43
C GLU A 213 -3.70 -18.97 -6.97
N LYS A 214 -3.51 -17.99 -7.87
CA LYS A 214 -4.61 -17.35 -8.59
C LYS A 214 -5.07 -18.21 -9.76
N VAL A 215 -6.33 -18.60 -9.78
CA VAL A 215 -6.93 -19.38 -10.85
C VAL A 215 -8.02 -18.60 -11.55
N ILE A 216 -8.05 -18.68 -12.89
CA ILE A 216 -9.10 -18.07 -13.70
C ILE A 216 -10.42 -18.78 -13.41
N ASN A 217 -11.50 -18.02 -13.20
CA ASN A 217 -12.82 -18.56 -12.82
C ASN A 217 -13.34 -19.66 -13.74
N SER A 218 -13.02 -19.62 -15.05
CA SER A 218 -13.39 -20.67 -16.00
C SER A 218 -12.73 -22.03 -15.72
N LYS A 219 -11.51 -22.02 -15.14
CA LYS A 219 -10.80 -23.25 -14.78
C LYS A 219 -11.10 -23.70 -13.35
N LEU A 220 -11.58 -22.81 -12.51
CA LEU A 220 -11.82 -23.07 -11.09
C LEU A 220 -12.84 -24.19 -10.89
N GLY A 221 -13.93 -24.21 -11.68
CA GLY A 221 -14.94 -25.26 -11.65
C GLY A 221 -14.39 -26.66 -12.01
N LEU A 222 -13.43 -26.73 -12.92
CA LEU A 222 -12.79 -27.99 -13.29
C LEU A 222 -11.88 -28.51 -12.16
N LEU A 223 -11.14 -27.60 -11.52
CA LEU A 223 -10.27 -27.96 -10.38
C LEU A 223 -11.06 -28.50 -9.19
N ILE A 224 -12.16 -27.83 -8.84
CA ILE A 224 -12.99 -28.20 -7.69
C ILE A 224 -13.69 -29.55 -7.88
N ASN A 225 -14.10 -29.88 -9.11
CA ASN A 225 -14.83 -31.10 -9.40
C ASN A 225 -13.93 -32.32 -9.68
N SER A 226 -12.63 -32.15 -9.73
CA SER A 226 -11.66 -33.22 -10.00
C SER A 226 -11.10 -33.76 -8.70
N ASN A 227 -11.25 -35.06 -8.44
CA ASN A 227 -10.70 -35.71 -7.25
C ASN A 227 -9.16 -35.64 -7.13
N LEU A 228 -8.47 -35.42 -8.25
CA LEU A 228 -7.01 -35.37 -8.30
C LEU A 228 -6.45 -33.95 -8.07
N THR A 229 -7.20 -32.93 -8.45
CA THR A 229 -6.74 -31.53 -8.46
C THR A 229 -7.53 -30.63 -7.51
N VAL A 230 -8.35 -31.22 -6.63
CA VAL A 230 -9.09 -30.48 -5.61
C VAL A 230 -8.14 -29.66 -4.76
N PRO A 231 -8.36 -28.35 -4.59
CA PRO A 231 -7.54 -27.51 -3.72
C PRO A 231 -7.56 -28.03 -2.27
N THR A 232 -6.38 -28.10 -1.69
CA THR A 232 -6.17 -28.51 -0.29
C THR A 232 -5.71 -27.32 0.55
N ILE A 233 -5.62 -27.54 1.87
CA ILE A 233 -5.08 -26.51 2.79
C ILE A 233 -3.60 -26.21 2.51
N GLU A 234 -2.87 -27.21 2.00
CA GLU A 234 -1.45 -27.08 1.63
C GLU A 234 -1.26 -26.38 0.28
N PHE A 235 -2.24 -26.53 -0.62
CA PHE A 235 -2.25 -25.93 -1.96
C PHE A 235 -3.57 -25.20 -2.20
N PRO A 236 -3.78 -24.08 -1.51
CA PRO A 236 -5.00 -23.30 -1.65
C PRO A 236 -4.98 -22.50 -2.96
N VAL A 237 -6.16 -22.30 -3.52
CA VAL A 237 -6.35 -21.46 -4.71
C VAL A 237 -7.40 -20.41 -4.47
N TYR A 238 -7.33 -19.31 -5.23
CA TYR A 238 -8.38 -18.30 -5.23
C TYR A 238 -8.79 -17.89 -6.64
N GLY A 239 -10.06 -17.57 -6.78
CA GLY A 239 -10.62 -16.91 -7.95
C GLY A 239 -10.92 -15.45 -7.65
N LEU A 240 -10.66 -14.57 -8.60
CA LEU A 240 -10.98 -13.14 -8.52
C LEU A 240 -12.20 -12.84 -9.38
N GLN A 241 -13.21 -12.18 -8.81
CA GLN A 241 -14.39 -11.73 -9.51
C GLN A 241 -14.76 -10.30 -9.06
N GLY A 242 -14.47 -9.32 -9.92
CA GLY A 242 -14.58 -7.91 -9.54
C GLY A 242 -13.65 -7.57 -8.36
N GLU A 243 -14.23 -7.13 -7.26
CA GLU A 243 -13.50 -6.82 -6.02
C GLU A 243 -13.54 -7.96 -4.98
N GLU A 244 -14.12 -9.11 -5.35
CA GLU A 244 -14.24 -10.26 -4.46
C GLU A 244 -13.23 -11.36 -4.81
N LEU A 245 -12.57 -11.89 -3.78
CA LEU A 245 -11.71 -13.06 -3.84
C LEU A 245 -12.43 -14.25 -3.21
N THR A 246 -12.59 -15.33 -3.93
CA THR A 246 -13.19 -16.57 -3.43
C THR A 246 -12.11 -17.62 -3.26
N PHE A 247 -11.94 -18.13 -2.03
CA PHE A 247 -10.87 -19.08 -1.66
C PHE A 247 -11.35 -20.52 -1.63
N TYR A 248 -10.46 -21.42 -1.98
CA TYR A 248 -10.64 -22.87 -1.88
C TYR A 248 -9.39 -23.51 -1.29
N PRO A 249 -9.55 -24.46 -0.34
CA PRO A 249 -10.79 -25.04 0.15
C PRO A 249 -11.64 -24.05 0.95
N THR A 250 -12.94 -24.35 1.10
CA THR A 250 -13.92 -23.51 1.82
C THR A 250 -13.67 -23.39 3.32
N SER A 251 -12.74 -24.18 3.87
CA SER A 251 -12.23 -24.04 5.25
C SER A 251 -11.49 -22.73 5.50
N ILE A 252 -10.98 -22.09 4.45
CA ILE A 252 -10.40 -20.74 4.51
C ILE A 252 -11.57 -19.75 4.51
N SER A 253 -12.08 -19.43 5.70
CA SER A 253 -13.31 -18.66 5.85
C SER A 253 -13.31 -17.68 7.02
N ASN A 254 -12.18 -17.51 7.70
CA ASN A 254 -12.10 -16.63 8.86
C ASN A 254 -11.34 -15.34 8.53
N LYS A 255 -11.76 -14.24 9.16
CA LYS A 255 -11.01 -12.99 9.13
C LYS A 255 -9.61 -13.21 9.74
N GLY A 256 -8.60 -12.50 9.25
CA GLY A 256 -7.21 -12.67 9.71
C GLY A 256 -6.48 -13.92 9.19
N GLN A 257 -7.18 -14.77 8.43
CA GLN A 257 -6.61 -15.98 7.84
C GLN A 257 -5.88 -15.69 6.52
N VAL A 258 -6.31 -14.68 5.79
CA VAL A 258 -5.80 -14.33 4.47
C VAL A 258 -5.10 -13.00 4.51
N LEU A 259 -3.87 -12.98 3.99
CA LEU A 259 -2.97 -11.84 3.90
C LEU A 259 -2.73 -11.53 2.41
N ALA A 260 -2.91 -10.30 2.00
CA ALA A 260 -2.64 -9.87 0.64
C ALA A 260 -1.54 -8.81 0.61
N THR A 261 -0.60 -8.99 -0.31
CA THR A 261 0.42 -8.00 -0.65
C THR A 261 0.02 -7.35 -1.97
N TYR A 262 -0.07 -6.03 -1.98
CA TYR A 262 -0.57 -5.28 -3.12
C TYR A 262 0.10 -3.92 -3.24
N PHE A 263 0.14 -3.38 -4.45
CA PHE A 263 0.43 -1.98 -4.68
C PHE A 263 -0.83 -1.15 -4.48
N ARG A 264 -0.70 -0.08 -3.72
CA ARG A 264 -1.77 0.89 -3.51
C ARG A 264 -1.65 2.06 -4.48
N TYR A 265 -2.75 2.69 -4.81
CA TYR A 265 -2.72 4.00 -5.47
C TYR A 265 -2.08 5.04 -4.55
N PRO A 266 -1.33 6.03 -5.11
CA PRO A 266 -0.94 7.20 -4.35
C PRO A 266 -2.19 7.99 -3.92
N LYS A 267 -2.11 8.66 -2.79
CA LYS A 267 -3.18 9.55 -2.35
C LYS A 267 -3.25 10.76 -3.30
N VAL A 268 -4.47 11.20 -3.57
CA VAL A 268 -4.70 12.35 -4.45
C VAL A 268 -4.12 13.60 -3.79
N PRO A 269 -3.15 14.29 -4.41
CA PRO A 269 -2.58 15.50 -3.85
C PRO A 269 -3.60 16.63 -3.82
N LYS A 270 -3.58 17.42 -2.76
CA LYS A 270 -4.49 18.55 -2.60
C LYS A 270 -3.77 19.74 -1.97
N TRP A 271 -3.57 20.78 -2.77
CA TRP A 271 -3.13 22.07 -2.30
C TRP A 271 -4.32 22.82 -1.70
N THR A 272 -4.21 23.15 -0.43
CA THR A 272 -5.25 23.83 0.35
C THR A 272 -4.90 25.28 0.60
N TYR A 273 -5.91 26.17 0.71
CA TYR A 273 -5.69 27.60 0.81
C TYR A 273 -6.74 28.32 1.61
N ILE A 274 -6.39 29.48 2.10
CA ILE A 274 -7.30 30.47 2.66
C ILE A 274 -7.37 31.63 1.69
N SER A 275 -8.59 32.13 1.40
CA SER A 275 -8.77 33.33 0.58
C SER A 275 -8.59 34.59 1.43
N LEU A 276 -7.68 35.45 1.06
CA LEU A 276 -7.53 36.78 1.67
C LEU A 276 -8.71 37.70 1.30
N ALA A 277 -8.80 38.84 1.96
CA ALA A 277 -9.87 39.83 1.73
C ALA A 277 -9.91 40.36 0.28
N ASN A 278 -8.76 40.34 -0.42
CA ASN A 278 -8.64 40.66 -1.84
C ASN A 278 -8.95 39.53 -2.80
N GLY A 279 -9.33 38.35 -2.27
CA GLY A 279 -9.62 37.14 -3.07
C GLY A 279 -8.40 36.30 -3.45
N GLU A 280 -7.18 36.68 -3.04
CA GLU A 280 -5.96 35.92 -3.34
C GLU A 280 -5.87 34.67 -2.48
N PRO A 281 -5.62 33.47 -3.08
CA PRO A 281 -5.46 32.24 -2.35
C PRO A 281 -4.06 32.12 -1.76
N VAL A 282 -3.97 31.97 -0.44
CA VAL A 282 -2.72 31.75 0.30
C VAL A 282 -2.69 30.33 0.83
N PHE A 283 -1.57 29.64 0.64
CA PHE A 283 -1.37 28.26 1.10
C PHE A 283 -1.64 28.09 2.59
N ASP A 284 -2.45 27.10 2.93
CA ASP A 284 -2.72 26.69 4.30
C ASP A 284 -2.67 25.19 4.47
N GLN A 285 -1.64 24.74 5.19
CA GLN A 285 -1.43 23.31 5.50
C GLN A 285 -2.34 22.80 6.61
N SER A 286 -2.97 23.65 7.40
CA SER A 286 -3.73 23.25 8.59
C SER A 286 -5.10 22.63 8.27
N GLN A 287 -5.51 22.70 7.01
CA GLN A 287 -6.80 22.14 6.58
C GLN A 287 -6.79 20.61 6.60
N SER A 288 -7.91 20.01 7.05
CA SER A 288 -8.04 18.57 7.26
C SER A 288 -7.93 17.73 5.98
N ASP A 289 -8.12 18.33 4.82
CA ASP A 289 -8.08 17.72 3.49
C ASP A 289 -6.78 17.99 2.73
N TYR A 290 -5.78 18.58 3.41
CA TYR A 290 -4.44 18.76 2.87
C TYR A 290 -3.77 17.40 2.58
N GLN A 291 -3.19 17.27 1.38
CA GLN A 291 -2.40 16.11 0.99
C GLN A 291 -1.25 16.53 0.09
N ASP A 292 -0.02 16.26 0.54
CA ASP A 292 1.18 16.46 -0.28
C ASP A 292 1.35 15.33 -1.30
N PHE A 293 2.21 15.52 -2.30
CA PHE A 293 2.61 14.48 -3.22
C PHE A 293 3.24 13.29 -2.50
N GLU A 294 2.93 12.09 -2.95
CA GLU A 294 3.51 10.83 -2.46
C GLU A 294 4.61 10.31 -3.40
N LEU A 295 5.31 11.20 -4.08
CA LEU A 295 6.44 10.88 -4.95
C LEU A 295 7.77 11.23 -4.27
N PRO A 296 8.90 10.64 -4.72
CA PRO A 296 10.23 11.05 -4.30
C PRO A 296 10.50 12.52 -4.64
N PRO A 297 11.30 13.25 -3.83
CA PRO A 297 11.64 14.63 -4.11
C PRO A 297 12.36 14.83 -5.44
N GLU A 298 13.04 13.81 -5.94
CA GLU A 298 13.78 13.79 -7.20
C GLU A 298 12.87 13.99 -8.42
N ASP A 299 11.60 13.60 -8.29
CA ASP A 299 10.59 13.73 -9.35
C ASP A 299 9.84 15.07 -9.34
N GLU A 300 10.22 16.02 -8.46
CA GLU A 300 9.61 17.36 -8.42
C GLU A 300 9.68 18.06 -9.79
N TYR A 301 10.81 17.96 -10.46
CA TYR A 301 11.00 18.52 -11.79
C TYR A 301 10.05 17.90 -12.83
N LYS A 302 9.88 16.60 -12.81
CA LYS A 302 8.94 15.90 -13.70
C LYS A 302 7.50 16.33 -13.44
N LEU A 303 7.13 16.48 -12.17
CA LEU A 303 5.81 17.00 -11.79
C LEU A 303 5.55 18.38 -12.38
N VAL A 304 6.52 19.32 -12.21
CA VAL A 304 6.40 20.67 -12.78
C VAL A 304 6.22 20.61 -14.29
N THR A 305 7.01 19.80 -14.99
CA THR A 305 6.95 19.67 -16.45
C THR A 305 5.60 19.13 -16.92
N LYS A 306 5.11 18.04 -16.30
CA LYS A 306 3.81 17.45 -16.64
C LYS A 306 2.63 18.39 -16.33
N ILE A 307 2.68 19.09 -15.21
CA ILE A 307 1.64 20.08 -14.87
C ILE A 307 1.64 21.23 -15.88
N LEU A 308 2.81 21.71 -16.32
CA LEU A 308 2.90 22.72 -17.36
C LEU A 308 2.35 22.25 -18.70
N GLU A 309 2.55 20.98 -19.05
CA GLU A 309 1.94 20.38 -20.25
C GLU A 309 0.41 20.43 -20.19
N TYR A 310 -0.19 20.02 -19.06
CA TYR A 310 -1.65 20.14 -18.85
C TYR A 310 -2.13 21.59 -18.89
N CYS A 311 -1.37 22.51 -18.30
CA CYS A 311 -1.66 23.95 -18.36
C CYS A 311 -1.63 24.48 -19.79
N GLY A 312 -0.62 24.10 -20.58
CA GLY A 312 -0.51 24.49 -21.99
C GLY A 312 -1.69 24.00 -22.83
N MET A 313 -2.11 22.73 -22.62
CA MET A 313 -3.30 22.19 -23.28
C MET A 313 -4.58 22.94 -22.88
N SER A 314 -4.73 23.29 -21.60
CA SER A 314 -5.91 24.01 -21.09
C SER A 314 -6.01 25.43 -21.63
N ILE A 315 -4.86 26.13 -21.72
CA ILE A 315 -4.79 27.52 -22.22
C ILE A 315 -4.77 27.56 -23.76
N ARG A 316 -4.61 26.41 -24.43
CA ARG A 316 -4.43 26.28 -25.89
C ARG A 316 -3.18 27.00 -26.43
N GLU A 317 -2.16 27.12 -25.59
CA GLU A 317 -0.87 27.67 -25.95
C GLU A 317 0.06 26.57 -26.45
N THR A 318 0.28 26.52 -27.76
CA THR A 318 1.12 25.51 -28.41
C THR A 318 2.58 25.51 -27.92
N GLU A 319 3.10 26.66 -27.55
CA GLU A 319 4.50 26.82 -27.11
C GLU A 319 4.74 26.12 -25.74
N VAL A 320 3.82 26.26 -24.78
CA VAL A 320 3.91 25.60 -23.45
C VAL A 320 3.77 24.10 -23.57
N THR A 321 2.85 23.64 -24.43
CA THR A 321 2.68 22.21 -24.71
C THR A 321 3.93 21.63 -25.36
N GLN A 322 4.50 22.30 -26.35
CA GLN A 322 5.75 21.88 -27.01
C GLN A 322 6.95 21.85 -26.06
N PHE A 323 7.04 22.78 -25.13
CA PHE A 323 8.10 22.78 -24.11
C PHE A 323 7.96 21.54 -23.20
N GLY A 324 6.75 21.22 -22.72
CA GLY A 324 6.51 20.01 -21.90
C GLY A 324 6.84 18.71 -22.66
N MET A 325 6.39 18.59 -23.90
CA MET A 325 6.66 17.41 -24.74
C MET A 325 8.14 17.26 -25.09
N ALA A 326 8.87 18.37 -25.35
CA ALA A 326 10.29 18.34 -25.63
C ALA A 326 11.11 17.84 -24.43
N GLN A 327 10.72 18.22 -23.23
CA GLN A 327 11.34 17.74 -22.00
C GLN A 327 11.11 16.24 -21.79
N GLN A 328 9.90 15.73 -22.00
CA GLN A 328 9.59 14.30 -21.90
C GLN A 328 10.40 13.46 -22.91
N GLN A 329 10.64 13.96 -24.12
CA GLN A 329 11.47 13.27 -25.11
C GLN A 329 12.95 13.16 -24.68
N HIS A 330 13.46 14.13 -23.92
CA HIS A 330 14.81 14.09 -23.37
C HIS A 330 14.97 13.10 -22.21
N GLU A 331 13.92 12.85 -21.46
CA GLU A 331 13.93 11.90 -20.33
C GLU A 331 13.73 10.44 -20.74
N GLN A 332 13.23 10.17 -21.96
CA GLN A 332 13.18 8.81 -22.46
C GLN A 332 14.58 8.37 -22.91
N PRO A 333 15.23 7.41 -22.23
CA PRO A 333 16.48 6.88 -22.73
C PRO A 333 16.23 6.27 -24.11
N THR A 334 16.83 6.86 -25.13
CA THR A 334 16.83 6.33 -26.48
C THR A 334 17.63 5.02 -26.48
N PHE A 335 17.00 3.91 -26.14
CA PHE A 335 17.52 2.60 -26.52
C PHE A 335 17.33 2.47 -28.03
N SER A 336 18.29 3.00 -28.78
CA SER A 336 18.45 2.66 -30.18
C SER A 336 18.80 1.17 -30.23
N MET A 337 17.85 0.34 -30.67
CA MET A 337 18.16 -0.99 -31.16
C MET A 337 19.12 -0.81 -32.35
N GLN A 338 20.40 -0.98 -32.11
CA GLN A 338 21.32 -1.32 -33.19
C GLN A 338 21.05 -2.79 -33.53
N GLN A 339 20.50 -2.99 -34.71
CA GLN A 339 20.41 -4.31 -35.38
C GLN A 339 21.81 -4.88 -35.62
#